data_8dd5ac00af67c21ce0aae0d1a4091dae
#
_entry.id   8dd5ac00af67c21ce0aae0d1a4091dae
#
_cell.length_a   1.000
_cell.length_b   1.000
_cell.length_c   1.000
_cell.angle_alpha   90.00
_cell.angle_beta   90.00
_cell.angle_gamma   90.00
#
_symmetry.space_group_name_H-M   'P 1'
#
loop_
_entity.id
_entity.type
_entity.pdbx_description
1 polymer ?
#
loop_
_entity_poly.entity_id
_entity_poly.type
_entity_poly.pdbx_seq_one_letter_code
_entity_poly.pdbx_strand_id
1 'polypeptide(L)'
;MGQNDLASKRRGLLEQLTDGRKSLQMLVKSIQEHDEVSREANRFLLETSDVLRGSTDQHVFIGALEEHNRLSRKISSDFEEQQEEFRRQQRQLEEEQTAIEVEIKKVEKEKNQ
;
A
#
# COMPACT_ATOMS: atom_id res chain seq x y z
N MET A 1 10.69 -27.85 -20.35
CA MET A 1 9.62 -27.79 -19.33
C MET A 1 8.33 -28.37 -19.86
N GLY A 2 7.72 -29.24 -19.08
CA GLY A 2 6.45 -29.82 -19.43
C GLY A 2 5.29 -28.86 -19.28
N GLN A 3 4.19 -29.15 -19.94
CA GLN A 3 2.95 -28.39 -19.91
C GLN A 3 2.39 -28.26 -18.48
N ASN A 4 2.55 -29.30 -17.66
CA ASN A 4 2.11 -29.31 -16.28
C ASN A 4 2.90 -28.33 -15.40
N ASP A 5 4.20 -28.16 -15.67
CA ASP A 5 5.05 -27.21 -14.94
C ASP A 5 4.65 -25.78 -15.24
N LEU A 6 4.32 -25.49 -16.49
CA LEU A 6 3.84 -24.14 -16.89
C LEU A 6 2.48 -23.84 -16.28
N ALA A 7 1.57 -24.81 -16.28
CA ALA A 7 0.26 -24.64 -15.66
C ALA A 7 0.37 -24.41 -14.15
N SER A 8 1.27 -25.11 -13.48
CA SER A 8 1.54 -24.97 -12.06
C SER A 8 2.12 -23.57 -11.74
N LYS A 9 3.09 -23.12 -12.54
CA LYS A 9 3.66 -21.77 -12.41
C LYS A 9 2.62 -20.68 -12.61
N ARG A 10 1.77 -20.83 -13.61
CA ARG A 10 0.67 -19.91 -13.90
C ARG A 10 -0.26 -19.81 -12.71
N ARG A 11 -0.65 -20.92 -12.13
CA ARG A 11 -1.52 -20.98 -10.95
C ARG A 11 -0.89 -20.24 -9.78
N GLY A 12 0.40 -20.51 -9.49
CA GLY A 12 1.14 -19.84 -8.43
C GLY A 12 1.21 -18.34 -8.62
N LEU A 13 1.47 -17.87 -9.86
CA LEU A 13 1.52 -16.45 -10.17
C LEU A 13 0.14 -15.78 -10.00
N LEU A 14 -0.93 -16.45 -10.41
CA LEU A 14 -2.30 -15.92 -10.24
C LEU A 14 -2.67 -15.80 -8.76
N GLU A 15 -2.27 -16.77 -7.94
CA GLU A 15 -2.45 -16.70 -6.49
C GLU A 15 -1.67 -15.53 -5.88
N GLN A 16 -0.41 -15.35 -6.27
CA GLN A 16 0.42 -14.24 -5.80
C GLN A 16 -0.15 -12.88 -6.23
N LEU A 17 -0.67 -12.77 -7.45
CA LEU A 17 -1.32 -11.56 -7.94
C LEU A 17 -2.57 -11.23 -7.14
N THR A 18 -3.38 -12.24 -6.85
CA THR A 18 -4.60 -12.09 -6.03
C THR A 18 -4.25 -11.63 -4.61
N ASP A 19 -3.27 -12.28 -4.00
CA ASP A 19 -2.80 -11.93 -2.64
C ASP A 19 -2.23 -10.52 -2.61
N GLY A 20 -1.46 -10.14 -3.63
CA GLY A 20 -0.90 -8.81 -3.77
C GLY A 20 -1.96 -7.72 -3.90
N ARG A 21 -3.04 -7.98 -4.65
CA ARG A 21 -4.18 -7.06 -4.75
C ARG A 21 -4.86 -6.85 -3.41
N LYS A 22 -5.06 -7.92 -2.65
CA LYS A 22 -5.64 -7.86 -1.31
C LYS A 22 -4.76 -7.05 -0.37
N SER A 23 -3.45 -7.30 -0.40
CA SER A 23 -2.48 -6.56 0.42
C SER A 23 -2.50 -5.07 0.08
N LEU A 24 -2.55 -4.72 -1.21
CA LEU A 24 -2.63 -3.34 -1.67
C LEU A 24 -3.93 -2.66 -1.23
N GLN A 25 -5.07 -3.37 -1.32
CA GLN A 25 -6.36 -2.86 -0.84
C GLN A 25 -6.34 -2.59 0.66
N MET A 26 -5.75 -3.50 1.44
CA MET A 26 -5.60 -3.33 2.89
C MET A 26 -4.72 -2.14 3.22
N LEU A 27 -3.64 -1.94 2.47
CA LEU A 27 -2.75 -0.80 2.65
C LEU A 27 -3.47 0.52 2.34
N VAL A 28 -4.21 0.60 1.24
CA VAL A 28 -5.01 1.77 0.88
C VAL A 28 -6.02 2.11 1.98
N LYS A 29 -6.67 1.09 2.54
CA LYS A 29 -7.60 1.27 3.66
C LYS A 29 -6.89 1.82 4.89
N SER A 30 -5.70 1.29 5.22
CA SER A 30 -4.90 1.77 6.35
C SER A 30 -4.48 3.23 6.16
N ILE A 31 -4.12 3.62 4.93
CA ILE A 31 -3.78 5.01 4.59
C ILE A 31 -4.98 5.93 4.83
N GLN A 32 -6.16 5.53 4.37
CA GLN A 32 -7.39 6.30 4.56
C GLN A 32 -7.75 6.47 6.03
N GLU A 33 -7.64 5.39 6.81
CA GLU A 33 -7.88 5.41 8.26
C GLU A 33 -6.88 6.32 8.98
N HIS A 34 -5.61 6.26 8.61
CA HIS A 34 -4.58 7.13 9.17
C HIS A 34 -4.89 8.61 8.87
N ASP A 35 -5.23 8.93 7.62
CA ASP A 35 -5.54 10.32 7.22
C ASP A 35 -6.75 10.86 7.98
N GLU A 36 -7.76 10.04 8.20
CA GLU A 36 -8.96 10.40 8.94
C GLU A 36 -8.64 10.68 10.41
N VAL A 37 -7.95 9.75 11.07
CA VAL A 37 -7.53 9.89 12.49
C VAL A 37 -6.61 11.10 12.64
N SER A 38 -5.68 11.31 11.70
CA SER A 38 -4.75 12.42 11.72
C SER A 38 -5.48 13.77 11.63
N ARG A 39 -6.49 13.88 10.76
CA ARG A 39 -7.30 15.09 10.65
C ARG A 39 -8.10 15.38 11.91
N GLU A 40 -8.68 14.35 12.51
CA GLU A 40 -9.44 14.48 13.77
C GLU A 40 -8.53 14.93 14.91
N ALA A 41 -7.36 14.32 15.04
CA ALA A 41 -6.38 14.69 16.06
C ALA A 41 -5.88 16.12 15.87
N ASN A 42 -5.61 16.52 14.63
CA ASN A 42 -5.16 17.87 14.29
C ASN A 42 -6.23 18.90 14.67
N ARG A 43 -7.50 18.63 14.35
CA ARG A 43 -8.63 19.49 14.72
C ARG A 43 -8.76 19.63 16.22
N PHE A 44 -8.72 18.51 16.95
CA PHE A 44 -8.78 18.49 18.42
C PHE A 44 -7.69 19.36 19.04
N LEU A 45 -6.44 19.18 18.60
CA LEU A 45 -5.31 19.92 19.12
C LEU A 45 -5.39 21.42 18.82
N LEU A 46 -5.85 21.79 17.61
CA LEU A 46 -6.07 23.18 17.23
C LEU A 46 -7.16 23.84 18.08
N GLU A 47 -8.31 23.17 18.19
CA GLU A 47 -9.46 23.69 18.95
C GLU A 47 -9.10 23.84 20.43
N THR A 48 -8.40 22.86 21.00
CA THR A 48 -7.96 22.90 22.39
C THR A 48 -6.94 24.01 22.62
N SER A 49 -5.99 24.19 21.70
CA SER A 49 -5.02 25.29 21.77
C SER A 49 -5.73 26.64 21.75
N ASP A 50 -6.75 26.81 20.91
CA ASP A 50 -7.52 28.05 20.81
C ASP A 50 -8.30 28.33 22.10
N VAL A 51 -8.93 27.31 22.69
CA VAL A 51 -9.66 27.44 23.97
C VAL A 51 -8.71 27.88 25.09
N LEU A 52 -7.46 27.38 25.07
CA LEU A 52 -6.46 27.68 26.08
C LEU A 52 -5.64 28.94 25.77
N ARG A 53 -6.06 29.75 24.82
CA ARG A 53 -5.34 30.96 24.39
C ARG A 53 -5.05 31.87 25.59
N GLY A 54 -3.78 32.22 25.73
CA GLY A 54 -3.32 33.05 26.85
C GLY A 54 -3.03 32.32 28.15
N SER A 55 -3.33 31.01 28.21
CA SER A 55 -2.97 30.21 29.39
C SER A 55 -1.57 29.62 29.21
N THR A 56 -0.96 29.20 30.34
CA THR A 56 0.36 28.55 30.33
C THR A 56 0.33 27.19 29.67
N ASP A 57 -0.84 26.56 29.57
CA ASP A 57 -1.01 25.25 28.94
C ASP A 57 -1.11 25.30 27.42
N GLN A 58 -1.36 26.48 26.83
CA GLN A 58 -1.50 26.62 25.40
C GLN A 58 -0.28 26.10 24.63
N HIS A 59 0.93 26.45 25.09
CA HIS A 59 2.15 26.04 24.39
C HIS A 59 2.39 24.52 24.40
N VAL A 60 1.86 23.82 25.41
CA VAL A 60 1.92 22.35 25.48
C VAL A 60 1.13 21.75 24.31
N PHE A 61 -0.07 22.29 24.05
CA PHE A 61 -0.90 21.83 22.92
C PHE A 61 -0.33 22.24 21.57
N ILE A 62 0.30 23.41 21.48
CA ILE A 62 1.02 23.83 20.25
C ILE A 62 2.18 22.86 19.99
N GLY A 63 2.96 22.51 21.00
CA GLY A 63 4.04 21.55 20.89
C GLY A 63 3.54 20.16 20.48
N ALA A 64 2.42 19.71 21.06
CA ALA A 64 1.78 18.45 20.72
C ALA A 64 1.28 18.46 19.26
N LEU A 65 0.74 19.58 18.78
CA LEU A 65 0.30 19.73 17.40
C LEU A 65 1.46 19.63 16.41
N GLU A 66 2.58 20.32 16.71
CA GLU A 66 3.79 20.25 15.89
C GLU A 66 4.33 18.82 15.80
N GLU A 67 4.40 18.13 16.93
CA GLU A 67 4.88 16.75 17.01
C GLU A 67 3.92 15.80 16.27
N HIS A 68 2.61 15.99 16.43
CA HIS A 68 1.61 15.21 15.72
C HIS A 68 1.77 15.37 14.20
N ASN A 69 1.94 16.60 13.73
CA ASN A 69 2.10 16.88 12.30
C ASN A 69 3.40 16.27 11.75
N ARG A 70 4.47 16.31 12.53
CA ARG A 70 5.75 15.69 12.16
C ARG A 70 5.62 14.18 12.01
N LEU A 71 5.02 13.52 13.02
CA LEU A 71 4.81 12.07 12.99
C LEU A 71 3.85 11.65 11.89
N SER A 72 2.78 12.41 11.69
CA SER A 72 1.80 12.13 10.65
C SER A 72 2.41 12.20 9.25
N ARG A 73 3.26 13.19 8.99
CA ARG A 73 3.99 13.28 7.71
C ARG A 73 4.95 12.12 7.50
N LYS A 74 5.64 11.69 8.56
CA LYS A 74 6.55 10.54 8.50
C LYS A 74 5.77 9.26 8.18
N ILE A 75 4.65 9.03 8.84
CA ILE A 75 3.80 7.86 8.60
C ILE A 75 3.27 7.88 7.17
N SER A 76 2.81 9.03 6.68
CA SER A 76 2.33 9.18 5.30
C SER A 76 3.43 8.87 4.28
N SER A 77 4.64 9.33 4.53
CA SER A 77 5.80 9.04 3.68
C SER A 77 6.13 7.55 3.67
N ASP A 78 6.11 6.89 4.83
CA ASP A 78 6.35 5.46 4.94
C ASP A 78 5.28 4.66 4.19
N PHE A 79 4.01 5.06 4.28
CA PHE A 79 2.91 4.45 3.52
C PHE A 79 3.10 4.61 2.01
N GLU A 80 3.53 5.77 1.54
CA GLU A 80 3.79 6.02 0.12
C GLU A 80 4.90 5.09 -0.41
N GLU A 81 5.97 4.92 0.34
CA GLU A 81 7.06 4.01 -0.01
C GLU A 81 6.57 2.57 -0.08
N GLN A 82 5.78 2.16 0.90
CA GLN A 82 5.23 0.81 0.98
C GLN A 82 4.27 0.54 -0.18
N GLN A 83 3.42 1.51 -0.52
CA GLN A 83 2.49 1.42 -1.64
C GLN A 83 3.25 1.29 -2.97
N GLU A 84 4.30 2.06 -3.16
CA GLU A 84 5.14 2.01 -4.35
C GLU A 84 5.83 0.64 -4.47
N GLU A 85 6.32 0.09 -3.36
CA GLU A 85 6.94 -1.23 -3.34
C GLU A 85 5.93 -2.33 -3.72
N PHE A 86 4.71 -2.27 -3.17
CA PHE A 86 3.66 -3.24 -3.51
C PHE A 86 3.28 -3.15 -5.00
N ARG A 87 3.19 -1.95 -5.55
CA ARG A 87 2.91 -1.75 -6.98
C ARG A 87 4.02 -2.30 -7.86
N ARG A 88 5.28 -2.13 -7.44
CA ARG A 88 6.44 -2.67 -8.15
C ARG A 88 6.39 -4.19 -8.18
N GLN A 89 6.11 -4.82 -7.05
CA GLN A 89 5.96 -6.28 -6.95
C GLN A 89 4.84 -6.77 -7.84
N GLN A 90 3.69 -6.09 -7.86
CA GLN A 90 2.56 -6.45 -8.72
C GLN A 90 2.93 -6.36 -10.21
N ARG A 91 3.65 -5.32 -10.62
CA ARG A 91 4.11 -5.18 -12.01
C ARG A 91 5.04 -6.33 -12.41
N GLN A 92 5.96 -6.73 -11.52
CA GLN A 92 6.85 -7.86 -11.77
C GLN A 92 6.08 -9.17 -11.95
N LEU A 93 5.08 -9.41 -11.10
CA LEU A 93 4.23 -10.59 -11.21
C LEU A 93 3.41 -10.58 -12.50
N GLU A 94 2.91 -9.43 -12.91
CA GLU A 94 2.18 -9.28 -14.18
C GLU A 94 3.07 -9.56 -15.38
N GLU A 95 4.32 -9.11 -15.35
CA GLU A 95 5.32 -9.38 -16.39
C GLU A 95 5.64 -10.87 -16.45
N GLU A 96 5.82 -11.52 -15.31
CA GLU A 96 6.07 -12.97 -15.22
C GLU A 96 4.86 -13.75 -15.75
N GLN A 97 3.65 -13.31 -15.42
CA GLN A 97 2.42 -13.93 -15.93
C GLN A 97 2.35 -13.83 -17.43
N THR A 98 2.64 -12.66 -18.00
CA THR A 98 2.65 -12.46 -19.45
C THR A 98 3.65 -13.40 -20.11
N ALA A 99 4.84 -13.53 -19.56
CA ALA A 99 5.87 -14.43 -20.09
C ALA A 99 5.42 -15.90 -20.06
N ILE A 100 4.78 -16.33 -18.97
CA ILE A 100 4.25 -17.69 -18.86
C ILE A 100 3.12 -17.94 -19.85
N GLU A 101 2.22 -16.98 -20.06
CA GLU A 101 1.14 -17.11 -21.06
C GLU A 101 1.69 -17.25 -22.48
N VAL A 102 2.76 -16.53 -22.81
CA VAL A 102 3.46 -16.67 -24.09
C VAL A 102 4.04 -18.09 -24.24
N GLU A 103 4.70 -18.58 -23.20
CA GLU A 103 5.28 -19.93 -23.21
C GLU A 103 4.21 -21.03 -23.37
N ILE A 104 3.09 -20.89 -22.67
CA ILE A 104 1.96 -21.82 -22.77
C ILE A 104 1.43 -21.85 -24.21
N LYS A 105 1.25 -20.70 -24.82
CA LYS A 105 0.79 -20.60 -26.21
C LYS A 105 1.77 -21.25 -27.19
N LYS A 106 3.06 -21.10 -27.00
CA LYS A 106 4.11 -21.75 -27.80
C LYS A 106 4.02 -23.25 -27.72
N VAL A 107 3.91 -23.79 -26.49
CA VAL A 107 3.80 -25.23 -26.26
C VAL A 107 2.54 -25.80 -26.91
N GLU A 108 1.40 -25.14 -26.77
CA GLU A 108 0.15 -25.54 -27.40
C GLU A 108 0.25 -25.54 -28.93
N LYS A 109 0.88 -24.52 -29.50
CA LYS A 109 1.08 -24.39 -30.93
C LYS A 109 2.00 -25.49 -31.49
N GLU A 110 3.07 -25.81 -30.80
CA GLU A 110 3.99 -26.90 -31.16
C GLU A 110 3.29 -28.26 -31.07
N LYS A 111 2.42 -28.46 -30.08
CA LYS A 111 1.68 -29.69 -29.88
C LYS A 111 0.65 -29.92 -30.97
N ASN A 112 0.11 -28.86 -31.56
CA ASN A 112 -0.92 -28.92 -32.63
C ASN A 112 -0.33 -29.00 -34.04
N GLN A 113 0.98 -28.98 -34.16
CA GLN A 113 1.69 -29.23 -35.41
C GLN A 113 2.02 -30.72 -35.49
#